data_7ceed3e0f81e3e9dc28f0f4353f53160
#
_entry.id   7ceed3e0f81e3e9dc28f0f4353f53160
#
_cell.length_a   1.000
_cell.length_b   1.000
_cell.length_c   1.000
_cell.angle_alpha   90.00
_cell.angle_beta   90.00
_cell.angle_gamma   90.00
#
_symmetry.space_group_name_H-M   'P 1'
#
loop_
_entity.id
_entity.type
_entity.pdbx_description
1 polymer ?
#
loop_
_entity_poly.entity_id
_entity_poly.type
_entity_poly.pdbx_seq_one_letter_code
_entity_poly.pdbx_strand_id
1 'polypeptide(L)'
;VNSFNGLCTYDENGEIAMDFAESYEASEDGLSYTFTLRDGLKWSDGTDLNANDFVYSWNRAASAETGADYAYMFDPIARKDDGTLDVTASEDGKTLTINLVSPCAYFLDLCAFPAFYAVPQASVEAADGWQDNPGAWCQEAGFVSSGAYTLESWTHNESMVYVKNPNYYRADEVKIERLEFMLSADDTAIYAAYNAGDLDFADTVPTDEIQSLLDNPEFHIIDNLGTYYVAFNVNSDLFAGKTPEQAAAMRRGLSLLIDRDYIVENIGQTGQQLANTFVPAGMADGNGGEFRQNDDAYTYPNADAVGYYDPSDDAYFDNLAEAIELLKEAGYEFVDDGNGNEVLSDATPIDITYITNDGSAHVAVAEAMQQDFAAIGANLTIETNEWNVFLNERKAGNFDMSRNGWLADFNDPINMLEMWTTDSGNNDVQFGR
;
A
#
# COMPACT_ATOMS: atom_id res chain seq x y z
N VAL A 1 -4.68 6.11 12.47
CA VAL A 1 -5.26 5.08 13.36
C VAL A 1 -5.32 5.49 14.83
N ASN A 2 -4.34 6.22 15.40
CA ASN A 2 -4.38 6.60 16.83
C ASN A 2 -5.46 7.64 17.16
N SER A 3 -5.81 8.49 16.21
CA SER A 3 -6.71 9.64 16.41
C SER A 3 -8.16 9.38 16.00
N PHE A 4 -8.43 8.33 15.25
CA PHE A 4 -9.78 8.05 14.72
C PHE A 4 -10.09 6.57 14.78
N ASN A 5 -11.39 6.26 14.87
CA ASN A 5 -11.96 4.92 14.82
C ASN A 5 -13.12 4.87 13.80
N GLY A 6 -13.46 3.65 13.37
CA GLY A 6 -14.52 3.37 12.40
C GLY A 6 -15.76 2.74 13.01
N LEU A 7 -16.66 2.29 12.15
CA LEU A 7 -17.79 1.44 12.54
C LEU A 7 -17.31 0.09 13.05
N CYS A 8 -16.29 -0.45 12.38
CA CYS A 8 -15.64 -1.73 12.67
C CYS A 8 -14.15 -1.52 12.94
N THR A 9 -13.52 -2.54 13.50
CA THR A 9 -12.07 -2.68 13.71
C THR A 9 -11.69 -4.14 13.56
N TYR A 10 -10.39 -4.46 13.65
CA TYR A 10 -9.93 -5.83 13.78
C TYR A 10 -9.61 -6.14 15.26
N ASP A 11 -9.94 -7.36 15.68
CA ASP A 11 -9.56 -7.86 16.98
C ASP A 11 -8.10 -8.40 16.99
N GLU A 12 -7.67 -8.96 18.09
CA GLU A 12 -6.32 -9.53 18.26
C GLU A 12 -6.03 -10.75 17.36
N ASN A 13 -7.06 -11.35 16.75
CA ASN A 13 -6.94 -12.49 15.83
C ASN A 13 -7.03 -12.04 14.37
N GLY A 14 -7.20 -10.74 14.11
CA GLY A 14 -7.42 -10.20 12.76
C GLY A 14 -8.85 -10.38 12.23
N GLU A 15 -9.80 -10.72 13.11
CA GLU A 15 -11.22 -10.85 12.75
C GLU A 15 -11.96 -9.52 12.93
N ILE A 16 -12.99 -9.29 12.09
CA ILE A 16 -13.81 -8.07 12.19
C ILE A 16 -14.57 -8.03 13.51
N ALA A 17 -14.41 -6.94 14.23
CA ALA A 17 -15.10 -6.62 15.47
C ALA A 17 -15.85 -5.28 15.34
N MET A 18 -16.95 -5.12 16.12
CA MET A 18 -17.68 -3.85 16.19
C MET A 18 -16.92 -2.84 17.03
N ASP A 19 -16.78 -1.61 16.50
CA ASP A 19 -16.13 -0.50 17.20
C ASP A 19 -17.15 0.59 17.56
N PHE A 20 -17.31 1.67 16.79
CA PHE A 20 -18.36 2.66 17.03
C PHE A 20 -19.77 2.11 16.77
N ALA A 21 -19.89 1.13 15.89
CA ALA A 21 -21.13 0.35 15.80
C ALA A 21 -21.23 -0.60 16.99
N GLU A 22 -22.43 -0.75 17.56
CA GLU A 22 -22.78 -1.77 18.52
C GLU A 22 -23.14 -3.09 17.84
N SER A 23 -23.81 -2.97 16.70
CA SER A 23 -24.28 -4.09 15.86
C SER A 23 -24.53 -3.65 14.43
N TYR A 24 -24.69 -4.63 13.56
CA TYR A 24 -25.20 -4.41 12.21
C TYR A 24 -26.20 -5.51 11.81
N GLU A 25 -27.05 -5.18 10.82
CA GLU A 25 -27.92 -6.12 10.13
C GLU A 25 -27.66 -6.00 8.63
N ALA A 26 -27.49 -7.15 7.96
CA ALA A 26 -27.40 -7.21 6.50
C ALA A 26 -28.69 -7.81 5.92
N SER A 27 -29.12 -7.31 4.76
CA SER A 27 -30.22 -7.89 4.03
C SER A 27 -29.88 -9.29 3.49
N GLU A 28 -30.88 -10.14 3.26
CA GLU A 28 -30.69 -11.53 2.78
C GLU A 28 -30.00 -11.56 1.40
N ASP A 29 -30.16 -10.54 0.59
CA ASP A 29 -29.52 -10.41 -0.74
C ASP A 29 -28.13 -9.77 -0.68
N GLY A 30 -27.66 -9.35 0.50
CA GLY A 30 -26.35 -8.73 0.70
C GLY A 30 -26.24 -7.30 0.12
N LEU A 31 -27.35 -6.68 -0.24
CA LEU A 31 -27.36 -5.35 -0.88
C LEU A 31 -27.55 -4.19 0.09
N SER A 32 -27.88 -4.45 1.35
CA SER A 32 -28.06 -3.39 2.34
C SER A 32 -27.50 -3.78 3.69
N TYR A 33 -26.86 -2.80 4.33
CA TYR A 33 -26.35 -2.90 5.70
C TYR A 33 -26.93 -1.78 6.54
N THR A 34 -27.37 -2.10 7.78
CA THR A 34 -27.80 -1.11 8.76
C THR A 34 -26.99 -1.28 10.03
N PHE A 35 -26.14 -0.31 10.33
CA PHE A 35 -25.38 -0.26 11.57
C PHE A 35 -26.13 0.51 12.65
N THR A 36 -26.10 -0.01 13.88
CA THR A 36 -26.56 0.70 15.07
C THR A 36 -25.34 1.20 15.83
N LEU A 37 -25.21 2.50 16.02
CA LEU A 37 -24.11 3.10 16.75
C LEU A 37 -24.27 2.94 18.25
N ARG A 38 -23.15 2.96 18.97
CA ARG A 38 -23.13 3.00 20.45
C ARG A 38 -23.71 4.32 20.94
N ASP A 39 -24.26 4.31 22.14
CA ASP A 39 -24.69 5.53 22.82
C ASP A 39 -23.52 6.34 23.36
N GLY A 40 -23.63 7.65 23.33
CA GLY A 40 -22.70 8.55 23.99
C GLY A 40 -21.35 8.70 23.31
N LEU A 41 -21.25 8.37 22.00
CA LEU A 41 -20.04 8.64 21.22
C LEU A 41 -19.76 10.14 21.16
N LYS A 42 -18.49 10.51 21.34
CA LYS A 42 -18.03 11.90 21.38
C LYS A 42 -16.81 12.11 20.51
N TRP A 43 -16.73 13.30 19.97
CA TRP A 43 -15.49 13.88 19.49
C TRP A 43 -14.58 14.29 20.65
N SER A 44 -13.30 14.49 20.39
CA SER A 44 -12.32 14.87 21.44
C SER A 44 -12.61 16.23 22.10
N ASP A 45 -13.34 17.10 21.43
CA ASP A 45 -13.82 18.38 21.99
C ASP A 45 -15.09 18.24 22.85
N GLY A 46 -15.65 17.04 22.98
CA GLY A 46 -16.84 16.71 23.76
C GLY A 46 -18.15 16.87 23.01
N THR A 47 -18.16 17.28 21.76
CA THR A 47 -19.36 17.30 20.92
C THR A 47 -19.80 15.88 20.54
N ASP A 48 -21.11 15.71 20.21
CA ASP A 48 -21.66 14.40 19.90
C ASP A 48 -21.18 13.91 18.53
N LEU A 49 -20.82 12.62 18.45
CA LEU A 49 -20.56 11.89 17.22
C LEU A 49 -21.74 10.96 16.93
N ASN A 50 -22.27 10.98 15.71
CA ASN A 50 -23.44 10.20 15.33
C ASN A 50 -23.41 9.79 13.84
N ALA A 51 -24.45 9.10 13.36
CA ALA A 51 -24.50 8.56 12.00
C ALA A 51 -24.40 9.62 10.89
N ASN A 52 -24.77 10.89 11.15
CA ASN A 52 -24.63 11.96 10.15
C ASN A 52 -23.16 12.29 9.86
N ASP A 53 -22.26 12.11 10.84
CA ASP A 53 -20.83 12.32 10.64
C ASP A 53 -20.26 11.33 9.62
N PHE A 54 -20.74 10.08 9.61
CA PHE A 54 -20.38 9.08 8.60
C PHE A 54 -20.96 9.44 7.22
N VAL A 55 -22.21 9.87 7.15
CA VAL A 55 -22.83 10.31 5.88
C VAL A 55 -22.02 11.46 5.26
N TYR A 56 -21.65 12.45 6.06
CA TYR A 56 -20.82 13.56 5.61
C TYR A 56 -19.43 13.07 5.13
N SER A 57 -18.77 12.31 5.95
CA SER A 57 -17.37 11.89 5.73
C SER A 57 -17.23 11.02 4.48
N TRP A 58 -18.13 10.05 4.30
CA TRP A 58 -18.07 9.14 3.17
C TRP A 58 -18.41 9.84 1.85
N ASN A 59 -19.41 10.73 1.84
CA ASN A 59 -19.70 11.55 0.65
C ASN A 59 -18.54 12.48 0.30
N ARG A 60 -17.88 13.04 1.32
CA ARG A 60 -16.69 13.86 1.12
C ARG A 60 -15.54 13.05 0.53
N ALA A 61 -15.21 11.88 1.12
CA ALA A 61 -14.11 11.03 0.65
C ALA A 61 -14.36 10.47 -0.75
N ALA A 62 -15.61 10.15 -1.09
CA ALA A 62 -16.01 9.62 -2.40
C ALA A 62 -16.20 10.71 -3.48
N SER A 63 -16.09 12.00 -3.12
CA SER A 63 -16.26 13.11 -4.05
C SER A 63 -15.01 13.33 -4.89
N ALA A 64 -15.20 13.51 -6.20
CA ALA A 64 -14.13 13.92 -7.11
C ALA A 64 -13.49 15.26 -6.72
N GLU A 65 -14.24 16.17 -6.07
CA GLU A 65 -13.74 17.47 -5.60
C GLU A 65 -12.71 17.31 -4.48
N THR A 66 -12.85 16.28 -3.64
CA THR A 66 -11.88 15.96 -2.59
C THR A 66 -10.60 15.35 -3.19
N GLY A 67 -10.71 14.59 -4.29
CA GLY A 67 -9.57 13.97 -4.95
C GLY A 67 -8.83 12.97 -4.06
N ALA A 68 -9.55 12.24 -3.18
CA ALA A 68 -8.95 11.27 -2.28
C ALA A 68 -8.41 10.07 -3.06
N ASP A 69 -7.17 9.64 -2.78
CA ASP A 69 -6.53 8.48 -3.41
C ASP A 69 -7.33 7.18 -3.19
N TYR A 70 -8.04 7.07 -2.07
CA TYR A 70 -8.86 5.93 -1.69
C TYR A 70 -10.37 6.11 -2.01
N ALA A 71 -10.74 7.08 -2.86
CA ALA A 71 -12.13 7.31 -3.26
C ALA A 71 -12.79 6.07 -3.88
N TYR A 72 -12.02 5.24 -4.59
CA TYR A 72 -12.46 3.98 -5.21
C TYR A 72 -13.02 2.97 -4.21
N MET A 73 -12.60 3.01 -2.94
CA MET A 73 -13.12 2.10 -1.91
C MET A 73 -14.62 2.27 -1.63
N PHE A 74 -15.19 3.40 -2.04
CA PHE A 74 -16.62 3.68 -1.93
C PHE A 74 -17.44 3.18 -3.14
N ASP A 75 -16.81 2.64 -4.18
CA ASP A 75 -17.49 2.15 -5.40
C ASP A 75 -18.48 1.01 -5.14
N PRO A 76 -18.31 0.13 -4.14
CA PRO A 76 -19.34 -0.83 -3.77
C PRO A 76 -20.65 -0.20 -3.29
N ILE A 77 -20.64 1.06 -2.82
CA ILE A 77 -21.82 1.76 -2.33
C ILE A 77 -22.59 2.36 -3.51
N ALA A 78 -23.89 2.10 -3.56
CA ALA A 78 -24.77 2.68 -4.58
C ALA A 78 -24.79 4.23 -4.49
N ARG A 79 -25.10 4.88 -5.61
CA ARG A 79 -25.26 6.34 -5.66
C ARG A 79 -26.71 6.73 -5.93
N LYS A 80 -27.14 7.81 -5.30
CA LYS A 80 -28.42 8.46 -5.53
C LYS A 80 -28.40 9.23 -6.85
N ASP A 81 -29.58 9.70 -7.29
CA ASP A 81 -29.73 10.47 -8.53
C ASP A 81 -28.93 11.79 -8.56
N ASP A 82 -28.60 12.34 -7.38
CA ASP A 82 -27.78 13.54 -7.23
C ASP A 82 -26.25 13.25 -7.19
N GLY A 83 -25.87 11.99 -7.35
CA GLY A 83 -24.49 11.52 -7.36
C GLY A 83 -23.89 11.25 -5.97
N THR A 84 -24.61 11.57 -4.90
CA THR A 84 -24.16 11.23 -3.54
C THR A 84 -24.28 9.73 -3.27
N LEU A 85 -23.53 9.23 -2.29
CA LEU A 85 -23.62 7.83 -1.86
C LEU A 85 -25.01 7.54 -1.28
N ASP A 86 -25.54 6.35 -1.55
CA ASP A 86 -26.80 5.90 -0.94
C ASP A 86 -26.58 5.41 0.50
N VAL A 87 -26.20 6.37 1.32
CA VAL A 87 -25.98 6.25 2.75
C VAL A 87 -26.91 7.23 3.47
N THR A 88 -27.62 6.76 4.50
CA THR A 88 -28.59 7.58 5.24
C THR A 88 -28.49 7.33 6.74
N ALA A 89 -28.58 8.43 7.51
CA ALA A 89 -28.71 8.38 8.95
C ALA A 89 -30.19 8.46 9.35
N SER A 90 -30.58 7.79 10.44
CA SER A 90 -31.88 7.97 11.08
C SER A 90 -32.04 9.40 11.66
N GLU A 91 -33.26 9.85 11.87
CA GLU A 91 -33.53 11.18 12.43
C GLU A 91 -32.87 11.43 13.80
N ASP A 92 -32.70 10.38 14.59
CA ASP A 92 -32.04 10.44 15.90
C ASP A 92 -30.53 10.26 15.82
N GLY A 93 -29.99 10.08 14.62
CA GLY A 93 -28.55 9.85 14.39
C GLY A 93 -28.01 8.50 14.90
N LYS A 94 -28.89 7.57 15.29
CA LYS A 94 -28.51 6.32 15.94
C LYS A 94 -28.16 5.22 14.94
N THR A 95 -28.78 5.20 13.76
CA THR A 95 -28.54 4.17 12.76
C THR A 95 -28.03 4.74 11.45
N LEU A 96 -27.17 3.98 10.77
CA LEU A 96 -26.62 4.26 9.46
C LEU A 96 -27.01 3.14 8.51
N THR A 97 -27.77 3.45 7.46
CA THR A 97 -28.20 2.51 6.43
C THR A 97 -27.41 2.77 5.16
N ILE A 98 -26.83 1.72 4.59
CA ILE A 98 -26.00 1.74 3.38
C ILE A 98 -26.60 0.78 2.36
N ASN A 99 -26.75 1.23 1.10
CA ASN A 99 -27.15 0.38 0.00
C ASN A 99 -25.97 0.17 -0.96
N LEU A 100 -25.75 -1.07 -1.37
CA LEU A 100 -24.64 -1.48 -2.25
C LEU A 100 -25.13 -1.70 -3.68
N VAL A 101 -24.22 -1.57 -4.65
CA VAL A 101 -24.50 -1.85 -6.08
C VAL A 101 -24.57 -3.36 -6.35
N SER A 102 -23.84 -4.16 -5.56
CA SER A 102 -23.80 -5.62 -5.62
C SER A 102 -23.36 -6.16 -4.26
N PRO A 103 -23.60 -7.43 -3.95
CA PRO A 103 -23.08 -8.04 -2.73
C PRO A 103 -21.55 -7.91 -2.67
N CYS A 104 -21.03 -7.46 -1.52
CA CYS A 104 -19.61 -7.19 -1.29
C CYS A 104 -19.15 -7.97 -0.07
N ALA A 105 -18.37 -9.04 -0.27
CA ALA A 105 -17.94 -9.93 0.78
C ALA A 105 -16.99 -9.25 1.80
N TYR A 106 -16.22 -8.25 1.35
CA TYR A 106 -15.26 -7.49 2.15
C TYR A 106 -15.81 -6.15 2.67
N PHE A 107 -17.13 -5.92 2.63
CA PHE A 107 -17.70 -4.61 3.03
C PHE A 107 -17.42 -4.24 4.49
N LEU A 108 -17.40 -5.21 5.39
CA LEU A 108 -17.07 -4.97 6.79
C LEU A 108 -15.59 -4.61 6.99
N ASP A 109 -14.70 -5.17 6.17
CA ASP A 109 -13.28 -4.79 6.14
C ASP A 109 -13.12 -3.32 5.71
N LEU A 110 -13.87 -2.89 4.70
CA LEU A 110 -13.91 -1.47 4.31
C LEU A 110 -14.37 -0.59 5.48
N CYS A 111 -15.38 -1.03 6.25
CA CYS A 111 -15.85 -0.29 7.43
C CYS A 111 -14.83 -0.22 8.58
N ALA A 112 -13.82 -1.09 8.58
CA ALA A 112 -12.69 -1.06 9.50
C ALA A 112 -11.49 -0.25 8.96
N PHE A 113 -11.47 0.06 7.67
CA PHE A 113 -10.37 0.78 7.02
C PHE A 113 -10.46 2.30 7.25
N PRO A 114 -9.33 3.00 7.45
CA PRO A 114 -9.32 4.42 7.81
C PRO A 114 -10.05 5.38 6.86
N ALA A 115 -10.15 5.06 5.55
CA ALA A 115 -10.92 5.88 4.62
C ALA A 115 -12.42 5.97 4.99
N PHE A 116 -12.94 4.96 5.71
CA PHE A 116 -14.32 4.91 6.18
C PHE A 116 -14.53 5.53 7.57
N TYR A 117 -13.49 6.07 8.20
CA TYR A 117 -13.63 6.74 9.48
C TYR A 117 -14.35 8.08 9.33
N ALA A 118 -15.16 8.44 10.32
CA ALA A 118 -15.79 9.75 10.35
C ALA A 118 -14.76 10.84 10.66
N VAL A 119 -14.93 12.02 10.02
CA VAL A 119 -14.19 13.25 10.29
C VAL A 119 -15.13 14.35 10.77
N PRO A 120 -14.71 15.27 11.64
CA PRO A 120 -15.57 16.29 12.24
C PRO A 120 -15.88 17.41 11.21
N GLN A 121 -17.09 17.40 10.63
CA GLN A 121 -17.52 18.36 9.60
C GLN A 121 -17.21 19.81 10.00
N ALA A 122 -17.55 20.21 11.23
CA ALA A 122 -17.34 21.58 11.70
C ALA A 122 -15.86 22.00 11.67
N SER A 123 -14.94 21.07 12.00
CA SER A 123 -13.49 21.34 11.96
C SER A 123 -12.98 21.37 10.52
N VAL A 124 -13.44 20.47 9.67
CA VAL A 124 -13.06 20.43 8.25
C VAL A 124 -13.45 21.74 7.56
N GLU A 125 -14.70 22.18 7.71
CA GLU A 125 -15.23 23.36 7.02
C GLU A 125 -14.79 24.69 7.62
N ALA A 126 -14.26 24.67 8.86
CA ALA A 126 -13.67 25.85 9.49
C ALA A 126 -12.24 26.14 9.03
N ALA A 127 -11.56 25.19 8.41
CA ALA A 127 -10.20 25.37 7.93
C ALA A 127 -10.16 26.26 6.68
N ASP A 128 -9.28 27.25 6.66
CA ASP A 128 -9.10 28.13 5.51
C ASP A 128 -8.71 27.33 4.26
N GLY A 129 -9.43 27.52 3.17
CA GLY A 129 -9.15 26.86 1.89
C GLY A 129 -9.44 25.36 1.86
N TRP A 130 -10.28 24.84 2.77
CA TRP A 130 -10.57 23.41 2.88
C TRP A 130 -11.13 22.78 1.59
N GLN A 131 -11.75 23.54 0.71
CA GLN A 131 -12.27 23.07 -0.58
C GLN A 131 -11.13 22.82 -1.58
N ASP A 132 -10.07 23.62 -1.55
CA ASP A 132 -8.91 23.48 -2.45
C ASP A 132 -7.80 22.62 -1.81
N ASN A 133 -7.79 22.53 -0.48
CA ASN A 133 -6.88 21.69 0.30
C ASN A 133 -7.68 20.86 1.32
N PRO A 134 -8.20 19.71 0.93
CA PRO A 134 -9.04 18.87 1.79
C PRO A 134 -8.40 18.44 3.11
N GLY A 135 -7.05 18.41 3.19
CA GLY A 135 -6.29 18.09 4.38
C GLY A 135 -6.02 19.27 5.32
N ALA A 136 -6.35 20.51 4.95
CA ALA A 136 -5.96 21.73 5.70
C ALA A 136 -6.32 21.69 7.19
N TRP A 137 -7.40 21.04 7.56
CA TRP A 137 -7.93 20.96 8.92
C TRP A 137 -7.09 20.09 9.88
N CYS A 138 -6.22 19.21 9.37
CA CYS A 138 -5.47 18.23 10.17
C CYS A 138 -3.95 18.22 9.87
N GLN A 139 -3.42 19.27 9.25
CA GLN A 139 -1.97 19.40 8.94
C GLN A 139 -1.13 19.82 10.13
N GLU A 140 -1.77 20.26 11.21
CA GLU A 140 -1.12 20.67 12.44
C GLU A 140 -1.75 19.96 13.64
N ALA A 141 -1.05 19.92 14.76
CA ALA A 141 -1.57 19.33 16.00
C ALA A 141 -2.79 20.10 16.54
N GLY A 142 -3.61 19.41 17.35
CA GLY A 142 -4.77 20.00 18.02
C GLY A 142 -6.07 19.90 17.24
N PHE A 143 -6.10 19.18 16.11
CA PHE A 143 -7.36 18.90 15.41
C PHE A 143 -8.31 18.00 16.24
N VAL A 144 -9.60 18.17 16.02
CA VAL A 144 -10.64 17.34 16.66
C VAL A 144 -10.59 15.93 16.09
N SER A 145 -10.63 14.93 16.98
CA SER A 145 -10.50 13.51 16.65
C SER A 145 -11.52 12.68 17.41
N SER A 146 -11.59 11.37 17.15
CA SER A 146 -12.57 10.47 17.77
C SER A 146 -11.95 9.23 18.41
N GLY A 147 -10.66 8.98 18.17
CA GLY A 147 -9.97 7.79 18.64
C GLY A 147 -9.46 7.86 20.08
N ALA A 148 -8.67 6.86 20.45
CA ALA A 148 -8.11 6.71 21.79
C ALA A 148 -7.18 7.86 22.20
N TYR A 149 -6.58 8.55 21.23
CA TYR A 149 -5.61 9.60 21.45
C TYR A 149 -5.94 10.85 20.64
N THR A 150 -5.46 12.00 21.13
CA THR A 150 -5.44 13.29 20.42
C THR A 150 -3.99 13.70 20.16
N LEU A 151 -3.73 14.32 19.01
CA LEU A 151 -2.41 14.83 18.67
C LEU A 151 -2.16 16.14 19.40
N GLU A 152 -1.27 16.12 20.39
CA GLU A 152 -0.91 17.27 21.23
C GLU A 152 0.11 18.19 20.56
N SER A 153 1.14 17.60 19.92
CA SER A 153 2.18 18.36 19.21
C SER A 153 2.71 17.56 18.01
N TRP A 154 3.14 18.29 16.98
CA TRP A 154 3.75 17.75 15.80
C TRP A 154 4.85 18.67 15.30
N THR A 155 6.09 18.23 15.39
CA THR A 155 7.23 18.83 14.71
C THR A 155 7.54 17.98 13.49
N HIS A 156 7.19 18.48 12.30
CA HIS A 156 7.33 17.74 11.05
C HIS A 156 8.77 17.24 10.87
N ASN A 157 8.92 15.98 10.44
CA ASN A 157 10.20 15.27 10.26
C ASN A 157 11.04 15.10 11.54
N GLU A 158 10.49 15.36 12.73
CA GLU A 158 11.19 15.24 14.01
C GLU A 158 10.40 14.40 15.01
N SER A 159 9.18 14.84 15.37
CA SER A 159 8.42 14.17 16.43
C SER A 159 6.92 14.39 16.36
N MET A 160 6.16 13.43 16.85
CA MET A 160 4.72 13.54 17.14
C MET A 160 4.44 13.11 18.56
N VAL A 161 3.54 13.82 19.24
CA VAL A 161 3.12 13.47 20.59
C VAL A 161 1.61 13.34 20.64
N TYR A 162 1.15 12.19 21.06
CA TYR A 162 -0.25 11.92 21.31
C TYR A 162 -0.52 11.79 22.81
N VAL A 163 -1.66 12.29 23.24
CA VAL A 163 -2.15 12.15 24.61
C VAL A 163 -3.51 11.47 24.61
N LYS A 164 -3.80 10.72 25.65
CA LYS A 164 -5.06 10.01 25.84
C LYS A 164 -6.25 10.95 25.70
N ASN A 165 -7.23 10.53 24.90
CA ASN A 165 -8.49 11.23 24.70
C ASN A 165 -9.49 10.86 25.80
N PRO A 166 -9.83 11.76 26.73
CA PRO A 166 -10.77 11.46 27.82
C PRO A 166 -12.21 11.27 27.33
N ASN A 167 -12.54 11.71 26.12
CA ASN A 167 -13.87 11.59 25.53
C ASN A 167 -14.01 10.32 24.65
N TYR A 168 -12.96 9.53 24.50
CA TYR A 168 -13.03 8.26 23.81
C TYR A 168 -13.96 7.29 24.55
N TYR A 169 -14.84 6.59 23.83
CA TYR A 169 -15.87 5.75 24.46
C TYR A 169 -15.33 4.60 25.33
N ARG A 170 -14.07 4.17 25.09
CA ARG A 170 -13.34 3.19 25.86
C ARG A 170 -12.13 3.80 26.59
N ALA A 171 -12.22 5.07 26.98
CA ALA A 171 -11.10 5.76 27.62
C ALA A 171 -10.57 5.01 28.85
N ASP A 172 -11.44 4.37 29.63
CA ASP A 172 -11.03 3.62 30.84
C ASP A 172 -10.16 2.38 30.51
N GLU A 173 -10.21 1.89 29.29
CA GLU A 173 -9.40 0.75 28.83
C GLU A 173 -8.03 1.18 28.30
N VAL A 174 -7.85 2.45 27.95
CA VAL A 174 -6.59 3.01 27.47
C VAL A 174 -5.62 3.17 28.62
N LYS A 175 -4.56 2.37 28.63
CA LYS A 175 -3.58 2.30 29.74
C LYS A 175 -2.40 3.24 29.56
N ILE A 176 -2.00 3.50 28.33
CA ILE A 176 -0.88 4.38 28.00
C ILE A 176 -1.43 5.80 27.90
N GLU A 177 -0.91 6.71 28.72
CA GLU A 177 -1.41 8.08 28.80
C GLU A 177 -0.82 8.98 27.69
N ARG A 178 0.39 8.64 27.18
CA ARG A 178 1.14 9.44 26.26
C ARG A 178 1.96 8.57 25.31
N LEU A 179 1.92 8.87 24.02
CA LEU A 179 2.73 8.25 22.98
C LEU A 179 3.63 9.32 22.36
N GLU A 180 4.92 9.06 22.31
CA GLU A 180 5.90 9.93 21.66
C GLU A 180 6.54 9.18 20.50
N PHE A 181 6.46 9.76 19.32
CA PHE A 181 7.03 9.20 18.09
C PHE A 181 8.26 10.00 17.67
N MET A 182 9.36 9.31 17.45
CA MET A 182 10.50 9.82 16.71
C MET A 182 10.22 9.63 15.22
N LEU A 183 10.24 10.73 14.45
CA LEU A 183 10.03 10.70 13.00
C LEU A 183 11.40 10.74 12.32
N SER A 184 11.87 9.63 11.82
CA SER A 184 13.17 9.51 11.15
C SER A 184 13.10 8.49 10.02
N ALA A 185 13.79 8.73 8.91
CA ALA A 185 14.04 7.76 7.85
C ALA A 185 15.38 7.04 8.02
N ASP A 186 16.15 7.36 9.07
CA ASP A 186 17.47 6.76 9.36
C ASP A 186 17.32 5.58 10.31
N ASP A 187 17.27 4.37 9.76
CA ASP A 187 17.15 3.11 10.51
C ASP A 187 18.27 2.94 11.55
N THR A 188 19.48 3.42 11.25
CA THR A 188 20.62 3.37 12.17
C THR A 188 20.38 4.27 13.39
N ALA A 189 19.83 5.48 13.18
CA ALA A 189 19.49 6.38 14.26
C ALA A 189 18.35 5.84 15.13
N ILE A 190 17.31 5.25 14.51
CA ILE A 190 16.20 4.60 15.21
C ILE A 190 16.72 3.45 16.07
N TYR A 191 17.52 2.55 15.49
CA TYR A 191 18.07 1.39 16.19
C TYR A 191 19.02 1.80 17.33
N ALA A 192 19.84 2.85 17.12
CA ALA A 192 20.68 3.40 18.16
C ALA A 192 19.90 3.97 19.34
N ALA A 193 18.78 4.68 19.08
CA ALA A 193 17.90 5.22 20.10
C ALA A 193 17.20 4.10 20.90
N TYR A 194 16.75 3.04 20.23
CA TYR A 194 16.19 1.85 20.89
C TYR A 194 17.24 1.20 21.82
N ASN A 195 18.44 0.96 21.34
CA ASN A 195 19.52 0.36 22.14
C ASN A 195 19.99 1.24 23.31
N ALA A 196 19.81 2.56 23.20
CA ALA A 196 20.11 3.50 24.28
C ALA A 196 19.00 3.53 25.35
N GLY A 197 17.83 2.97 25.06
CA GLY A 197 16.65 3.01 25.91
C GLY A 197 15.85 4.30 25.79
N ASP A 198 16.05 5.06 24.71
CA ASP A 198 15.30 6.26 24.39
C ASP A 198 13.98 5.95 23.66
N LEU A 199 13.86 4.75 23.07
CA LEU A 199 12.66 4.20 22.46
C LEU A 199 12.27 2.87 23.12
N ASP A 200 10.98 2.68 23.36
CA ASP A 200 10.39 1.42 23.85
C ASP A 200 10.08 0.45 22.72
N PHE A 201 9.95 0.96 21.48
CA PHE A 201 9.60 0.21 20.29
C PHE A 201 10.29 0.84 19.06
N ALA A 202 10.79 0.01 18.15
CA ALA A 202 11.27 0.39 16.83
C ALA A 202 10.55 -0.47 15.79
N ASP A 203 10.03 0.14 14.75
CA ASP A 203 9.31 -0.54 13.66
C ASP A 203 10.23 -1.02 12.54
N THR A 204 11.50 -0.61 12.59
CA THR A 204 12.53 -0.98 11.62
C THR A 204 13.89 -1.16 12.30
N VAL A 205 14.76 -1.92 11.63
CA VAL A 205 16.17 -2.10 12.02
C VAL A 205 17.05 -2.03 10.76
N PRO A 206 18.33 -1.61 10.89
CA PRO A 206 19.24 -1.63 9.76
C PRO A 206 19.38 -3.05 9.19
N THR A 207 19.43 -3.17 7.87
CA THR A 207 19.55 -4.45 7.16
C THR A 207 20.75 -5.29 7.66
N ASP A 208 21.86 -4.64 7.98
CA ASP A 208 23.09 -5.30 8.46
C ASP A 208 22.93 -5.91 9.86
N GLU A 209 21.94 -5.48 10.63
CA GLU A 209 21.68 -5.96 11.99
C GLU A 209 20.73 -7.16 12.04
N ILE A 210 19.92 -7.39 11.00
CA ILE A 210 18.85 -8.40 10.99
C ILE A 210 19.38 -9.78 11.37
N GLN A 211 20.49 -10.24 10.76
CA GLN A 211 21.04 -11.56 11.04
C GLN A 211 21.43 -11.75 12.51
N SER A 212 21.90 -10.70 13.16
CA SER A 212 22.28 -10.72 14.57
C SER A 212 21.06 -10.74 15.49
N LEU A 213 19.89 -10.35 14.97
CA LEU A 213 18.65 -10.20 15.73
C LEU A 213 17.69 -11.38 15.60
N LEU A 214 17.88 -12.28 14.64
CA LEU A 214 16.95 -13.40 14.39
C LEU A 214 16.72 -14.30 15.62
N ASP A 215 17.69 -14.44 16.50
CA ASP A 215 17.59 -15.20 17.76
C ASP A 215 17.21 -14.32 18.97
N ASN A 216 17.02 -13.02 18.78
CA ASN A 216 16.66 -12.10 19.87
C ASN A 216 15.16 -12.20 20.15
N PRO A 217 14.71 -12.52 21.38
CA PRO A 217 13.30 -12.64 21.72
C PRO A 217 12.52 -11.30 21.65
N GLU A 218 13.20 -10.17 21.55
CA GLU A 218 12.60 -8.84 21.35
C GLU A 218 12.45 -8.47 19.88
N PHE A 219 13.04 -9.25 18.97
CA PHE A 219 12.89 -9.07 17.54
C PHE A 219 11.74 -9.93 17.01
N HIS A 220 10.74 -9.29 16.43
CA HIS A 220 9.54 -9.95 15.91
C HIS A 220 9.44 -9.79 14.41
N ILE A 221 9.27 -10.90 13.71
CA ILE A 221 8.92 -10.92 12.29
C ILE A 221 7.39 -11.04 12.21
N ILE A 222 6.77 -10.12 11.47
CA ILE A 222 5.32 -10.07 11.28
C ILE A 222 5.04 -10.23 9.79
N ASP A 223 4.33 -11.31 9.43
CA ASP A 223 3.93 -11.56 8.05
C ASP A 223 2.93 -10.50 7.57
N ASN A 224 3.16 -9.99 6.37
CA ASN A 224 2.27 -9.05 5.70
C ASN A 224 1.67 -9.68 4.44
N LEU A 225 0.40 -9.41 4.20
CA LEU A 225 -0.30 -9.81 2.98
C LEU A 225 -0.02 -8.77 1.89
N GLY A 226 0.99 -9.01 1.06
CA GLY A 226 1.35 -8.04 0.03
C GLY A 226 2.49 -8.48 -0.87
N THR A 227 2.75 -7.66 -1.89
CA THR A 227 3.82 -7.90 -2.86
C THR A 227 4.60 -6.61 -3.09
N TYR A 228 5.92 -6.68 -2.95
CA TYR A 228 6.85 -5.64 -3.41
C TYR A 228 7.33 -5.98 -4.82
N TYR A 229 7.40 -4.98 -5.68
CA TYR A 229 7.70 -5.18 -7.10
C TYR A 229 8.34 -3.95 -7.73
N VAL A 230 8.88 -4.14 -8.92
CA VAL A 230 9.35 -3.04 -9.77
C VAL A 230 8.25 -2.72 -10.78
N ALA A 231 7.88 -1.45 -10.89
CA ALA A 231 6.94 -0.95 -11.86
C ALA A 231 7.67 -0.33 -13.06
N PHE A 232 7.20 -0.62 -14.27
CA PHE A 232 7.60 0.08 -15.49
C PHE A 232 6.56 1.13 -15.85
N ASN A 233 6.96 2.36 -16.12
CA ASN A 233 6.10 3.31 -16.80
C ASN A 233 5.95 2.90 -18.27
N VAL A 234 4.77 2.41 -18.65
CA VAL A 234 4.55 1.91 -20.04
C VAL A 234 4.59 3.01 -21.10
N ASN A 235 4.51 4.27 -20.69
CA ASN A 235 4.60 5.46 -21.55
C ASN A 235 6.00 6.10 -21.55
N SER A 236 6.98 5.48 -20.85
CA SER A 236 8.36 5.97 -20.84
C SER A 236 8.99 5.98 -22.23
N ASP A 237 9.87 6.94 -22.46
CA ASP A 237 10.72 7.01 -23.67
C ASP A 237 11.63 5.79 -23.82
N LEU A 238 11.85 5.01 -22.76
CA LEU A 238 12.55 3.72 -22.79
C LEU A 238 11.96 2.76 -23.83
N PHE A 239 10.65 2.86 -24.08
CA PHE A 239 9.92 2.03 -25.06
C PHE A 239 9.65 2.74 -26.38
N ALA A 240 10.21 3.94 -26.58
CA ALA A 240 9.97 4.72 -27.79
C ALA A 240 10.40 3.97 -29.07
N GLY A 241 9.52 3.96 -30.06
CA GLY A 241 9.77 3.32 -31.35
C GLY A 241 9.65 1.79 -31.38
N LYS A 242 9.33 1.16 -30.24
CA LYS A 242 9.08 -0.29 -30.16
C LYS A 242 7.64 -0.63 -30.50
N THR A 243 7.42 -1.81 -31.09
CA THR A 243 6.07 -2.37 -31.18
C THR A 243 5.60 -2.79 -29.79
N PRO A 244 4.28 -2.99 -29.56
CA PRO A 244 3.78 -3.51 -28.28
C PRO A 244 4.45 -4.82 -27.84
N GLU A 245 4.70 -5.72 -28.79
CA GLU A 245 5.38 -7.00 -28.52
C GLU A 245 6.83 -6.79 -28.12
N GLN A 246 7.55 -5.91 -28.79
CA GLN A 246 8.93 -5.56 -28.45
C GLN A 246 9.03 -4.89 -27.07
N ALA A 247 8.10 -4.00 -26.74
CA ALA A 247 8.05 -3.36 -25.44
C ALA A 247 7.73 -4.38 -24.33
N ALA A 248 6.84 -5.34 -24.60
CA ALA A 248 6.53 -6.44 -23.67
C ALA A 248 7.73 -7.36 -23.46
N ALA A 249 8.41 -7.76 -24.54
CA ALA A 249 9.62 -8.57 -24.49
C ALA A 249 10.73 -7.86 -23.68
N MET A 250 10.91 -6.54 -23.90
CA MET A 250 11.87 -5.75 -23.16
C MET A 250 11.57 -5.72 -21.65
N ARG A 251 10.32 -5.43 -21.25
CA ARG A 251 9.93 -5.43 -19.82
C ARG A 251 10.16 -6.79 -19.20
N ARG A 252 9.75 -7.87 -19.88
CA ARG A 252 9.97 -9.23 -19.40
C ARG A 252 11.46 -9.56 -19.29
N GLY A 253 12.25 -9.24 -20.29
CA GLY A 253 13.71 -9.46 -20.27
C GLY A 253 14.37 -8.73 -19.11
N LEU A 254 14.10 -7.43 -18.93
CA LEU A 254 14.62 -6.64 -17.80
C LEU A 254 14.17 -7.21 -16.46
N SER A 255 12.94 -7.69 -16.36
CA SER A 255 12.42 -8.32 -15.14
C SER A 255 13.15 -9.61 -14.78
N LEU A 256 13.54 -10.43 -15.77
CA LEU A 256 14.24 -11.69 -15.57
C LEU A 256 15.71 -11.52 -15.20
N LEU A 257 16.31 -10.34 -15.41
CA LEU A 257 17.70 -10.05 -14.98
C LEU A 257 17.83 -9.94 -13.47
N ILE A 258 16.74 -9.64 -12.75
CA ILE A 258 16.79 -9.34 -11.31
C ILE A 258 17.01 -10.63 -10.52
N ASP A 259 18.10 -10.70 -9.77
CA ASP A 259 18.39 -11.78 -8.83
C ASP A 259 17.52 -11.65 -7.56
N ARG A 260 16.32 -12.27 -7.63
CA ARG A 260 15.36 -12.20 -6.53
C ARG A 260 15.78 -13.02 -5.32
N ASP A 261 16.53 -14.09 -5.52
CA ASP A 261 17.07 -14.92 -4.43
C ASP A 261 18.04 -14.10 -3.58
N TYR A 262 18.96 -13.39 -4.24
CA TYR A 262 19.87 -12.49 -3.54
C TYR A 262 19.11 -11.41 -2.72
N ILE A 263 18.08 -10.82 -3.30
CA ILE A 263 17.25 -9.78 -2.63
C ILE A 263 16.58 -10.36 -1.38
N VAL A 264 15.94 -11.52 -1.49
CA VAL A 264 15.21 -12.15 -0.38
C VAL A 264 16.18 -12.62 0.72
N GLU A 265 17.28 -13.25 0.35
CA GLU A 265 18.22 -13.87 1.30
C GLU A 265 19.16 -12.87 1.96
N ASN A 266 19.60 -11.84 1.24
CA ASN A 266 20.66 -10.94 1.70
C ASN A 266 20.15 -9.54 2.08
N ILE A 267 19.00 -9.11 1.57
CA ILE A 267 18.41 -7.81 1.89
C ILE A 267 17.17 -8.00 2.75
N GLY A 268 16.22 -8.83 2.34
CA GLY A 268 15.00 -9.12 3.08
C GLY A 268 15.27 -9.84 4.41
N GLN A 269 15.89 -11.01 4.35
CA GLN A 269 16.42 -11.79 5.50
C GLN A 269 15.39 -12.26 6.54
N THR A 270 14.11 -11.93 6.40
CA THR A 270 13.07 -12.22 7.39
C THR A 270 11.99 -13.16 6.87
N GLY A 271 12.29 -13.96 5.85
CA GLY A 271 11.41 -15.01 5.34
C GLY A 271 10.48 -14.57 4.22
N GLN A 272 10.77 -13.45 3.56
CA GLN A 272 10.09 -13.05 2.33
C GLN A 272 10.20 -14.15 1.29
N GLN A 273 9.15 -14.33 0.49
CA GLN A 273 9.09 -15.31 -0.58
C GLN A 273 9.27 -14.65 -1.95
N LEU A 274 9.84 -15.40 -2.89
CA LEU A 274 9.91 -14.96 -4.29
C LEU A 274 8.50 -14.83 -4.86
N ALA A 275 8.18 -13.64 -5.37
CA ALA A 275 6.89 -13.42 -6.01
C ALA A 275 6.93 -13.93 -7.46
N ASN A 276 6.08 -14.89 -7.77
CA ASN A 276 5.84 -15.40 -9.12
C ASN A 276 4.50 -14.94 -9.71
N THR A 277 3.65 -14.32 -8.88
CA THR A 277 2.40 -13.67 -9.26
C THR A 277 2.24 -12.39 -8.47
N PHE A 278 1.37 -11.47 -8.95
CA PHE A 278 1.13 -10.20 -8.27
C PHE A 278 0.25 -10.36 -7.01
N VAL A 279 -0.81 -11.17 -7.10
CA VAL A 279 -1.62 -11.48 -5.92
C VAL A 279 -0.83 -12.42 -5.01
N PRO A 280 -0.56 -12.02 -3.74
CA PRO A 280 0.26 -12.82 -2.84
C PRO A 280 -0.44 -14.12 -2.40
N ALA A 281 0.36 -15.07 -1.90
CA ALA A 281 -0.16 -16.23 -1.18
C ALA A 281 -0.93 -15.79 0.08
N GLY A 282 -1.95 -16.54 0.48
CA GLY A 282 -2.79 -16.23 1.64
C GLY A 282 -3.96 -15.28 1.36
N MET A 283 -4.07 -14.71 0.14
CA MET A 283 -5.22 -13.91 -0.25
C MET A 283 -6.48 -14.79 -0.35
N ALA A 284 -7.55 -14.39 0.34
CA ALA A 284 -8.82 -15.11 0.36
C ALA A 284 -9.50 -15.13 -1.03
N ASP A 285 -10.27 -16.18 -1.32
CA ASP A 285 -11.08 -16.32 -2.55
C ASP A 285 -12.55 -15.87 -2.37
N GLY A 286 -12.90 -15.37 -1.17
CA GLY A 286 -14.28 -15.02 -0.80
C GLY A 286 -15.21 -16.23 -0.54
N ASN A 287 -14.71 -17.46 -0.67
CA ASN A 287 -15.48 -18.69 -0.50
C ASN A 287 -14.91 -19.60 0.61
N GLY A 288 -13.99 -19.09 1.40
CA GLY A 288 -13.34 -19.82 2.50
C GLY A 288 -12.07 -20.58 2.10
N GLY A 289 -11.51 -20.26 0.94
CA GLY A 289 -10.25 -20.80 0.44
C GLY A 289 -9.26 -19.68 0.07
N GLU A 290 -8.16 -20.06 -0.57
CA GLU A 290 -7.13 -19.17 -1.06
C GLU A 290 -7.27 -18.94 -2.56
N PHE A 291 -7.25 -17.68 -3.00
CA PHE A 291 -7.44 -17.26 -4.40
C PHE A 291 -6.51 -17.98 -5.37
N ARG A 292 -5.23 -18.07 -5.06
CA ARG A 292 -4.23 -18.71 -5.93
C ARG A 292 -4.38 -20.23 -6.05
N GLN A 293 -5.01 -20.87 -5.07
CA GLN A 293 -5.16 -22.32 -5.03
C GLN A 293 -6.50 -22.79 -5.63
N ASN A 294 -7.52 -21.93 -5.64
CA ASN A 294 -8.89 -22.28 -6.02
C ASN A 294 -9.31 -21.74 -7.38
N ASP A 295 -8.40 -21.12 -8.13
CA ASP A 295 -8.70 -20.65 -9.48
C ASP A 295 -8.47 -21.76 -10.53
N ASP A 296 -9.37 -22.74 -10.57
CA ASP A 296 -9.39 -23.80 -11.58
C ASP A 296 -9.62 -23.26 -13.02
N ALA A 297 -10.08 -22.00 -13.15
CA ALA A 297 -10.35 -21.36 -14.42
C ALA A 297 -9.09 -20.72 -15.04
N TYR A 298 -8.08 -20.44 -14.24
CA TYR A 298 -6.85 -19.80 -14.70
C TYR A 298 -5.77 -20.83 -15.00
N THR A 299 -5.34 -20.83 -16.26
CA THR A 299 -4.16 -21.60 -16.66
C THR A 299 -2.98 -20.63 -16.78
N TYR A 300 -1.98 -20.79 -15.96
CA TYR A 300 -0.74 -20.03 -16.07
C TYR A 300 -0.10 -20.22 -17.46
N PRO A 301 0.55 -19.18 -18.01
CA PRO A 301 1.16 -19.26 -19.35
C PRO A 301 2.09 -20.45 -19.56
N ASN A 302 2.75 -20.90 -18.50
CA ASN A 302 3.57 -22.09 -18.46
C ASN A 302 2.90 -23.14 -17.59
N ALA A 303 2.62 -24.31 -18.15
CA ALA A 303 1.93 -25.39 -17.43
C ALA A 303 2.67 -25.88 -16.17
N ASP A 304 3.99 -25.74 -16.17
CA ASP A 304 4.88 -26.15 -15.06
C ASP A 304 5.44 -24.93 -14.30
N ALA A 305 5.24 -23.72 -14.82
CA ALA A 305 5.71 -22.50 -14.17
C ALA A 305 4.56 -21.83 -13.45
N VAL A 306 4.85 -21.42 -12.38
CA VAL A 306 4.02 -20.77 -11.44
C VAL A 306 4.12 -19.25 -11.67
N GLY A 307 3.42 -18.75 -12.70
CA GLY A 307 3.37 -17.33 -13.00
C GLY A 307 4.44 -16.84 -13.99
N TYR A 308 4.94 -15.63 -13.79
CA TYR A 308 5.85 -14.92 -14.73
C TYR A 308 7.34 -15.06 -14.41
N TYR A 309 7.69 -15.75 -13.35
CA TYR A 309 9.05 -15.99 -12.89
C TYR A 309 9.17 -17.41 -12.34
N ASP A 310 10.22 -18.13 -12.73
CA ASP A 310 10.52 -19.44 -12.16
C ASP A 310 11.35 -19.24 -10.87
N PRO A 311 10.79 -19.57 -9.70
CA PRO A 311 11.46 -19.38 -8.41
C PRO A 311 12.30 -20.57 -7.98
N SER A 312 12.58 -21.54 -8.85
CA SER A 312 13.40 -22.71 -8.48
C SER A 312 14.89 -22.34 -8.35
N ASP A 313 15.57 -22.97 -7.40
CA ASP A 313 16.96 -22.66 -7.02
C ASP A 313 17.96 -22.64 -8.19
N ASP A 314 17.70 -23.40 -9.24
CA ASP A 314 18.59 -23.51 -10.42
C ASP A 314 18.16 -22.59 -11.59
N ALA A 315 17.04 -21.82 -11.46
CA ALA A 315 16.44 -21.11 -12.59
C ALA A 315 17.15 -19.77 -12.91
N TYR A 316 17.96 -19.19 -12.05
CA TYR A 316 18.57 -17.87 -12.29
C TYR A 316 19.33 -17.79 -13.61
N PHE A 317 20.19 -18.78 -13.94
CA PHE A 317 20.93 -18.77 -15.19
C PHE A 317 20.05 -19.01 -16.42
N ASP A 318 18.99 -19.78 -16.29
CA ASP A 318 18.01 -19.98 -17.36
C ASP A 318 17.19 -18.70 -17.57
N ASN A 319 16.78 -18.02 -16.50
CA ASN A 319 16.13 -16.71 -16.52
C ASN A 319 17.03 -15.66 -17.20
N LEU A 320 18.35 -15.63 -16.89
CA LEU A 320 19.31 -14.73 -17.52
C LEU A 320 19.44 -15.00 -19.02
N ALA A 321 19.53 -16.27 -19.45
CA ALA A 321 19.58 -16.64 -20.84
C ALA A 321 18.29 -16.23 -21.59
N GLU A 322 17.12 -16.47 -21.01
CA GLU A 322 15.83 -16.02 -21.55
C GLU A 322 15.76 -14.50 -21.64
N ALA A 323 16.25 -13.78 -20.63
CA ALA A 323 16.29 -12.32 -20.62
C ALA A 323 17.04 -11.75 -21.82
N ILE A 324 18.22 -12.31 -22.12
CA ILE A 324 19.03 -11.88 -23.28
C ILE A 324 18.30 -12.14 -24.58
N GLU A 325 17.66 -13.30 -24.78
CA GLU A 325 16.88 -13.58 -25.98
C GLU A 325 15.69 -12.63 -26.13
N LEU A 326 14.95 -12.33 -25.06
CA LEU A 326 13.86 -11.36 -25.07
C LEU A 326 14.31 -9.94 -25.40
N LEU A 327 15.50 -9.53 -24.91
CA LEU A 327 16.08 -8.24 -25.26
C LEU A 327 16.52 -8.19 -26.74
N LYS A 328 17.01 -9.31 -27.31
CA LYS A 328 17.27 -9.43 -28.74
C LYS A 328 15.98 -9.31 -29.55
N GLU A 329 14.88 -9.96 -29.14
CA GLU A 329 13.55 -9.80 -29.73
C GLU A 329 13.05 -8.34 -29.68
N ALA A 330 13.36 -7.64 -28.58
CA ALA A 330 13.08 -6.22 -28.42
C ALA A 330 13.94 -5.29 -29.30
N GLY A 331 14.90 -5.86 -30.05
CA GLY A 331 15.72 -5.15 -31.02
C GLY A 331 17.09 -4.70 -30.50
N TYR A 332 17.56 -5.24 -29.38
CA TYR A 332 18.90 -4.97 -28.87
C TYR A 332 19.94 -5.92 -29.44
N GLU A 333 21.14 -5.41 -29.67
CA GLU A 333 22.27 -6.19 -30.16
C GLU A 333 23.18 -6.60 -29.01
N PHE A 334 23.62 -7.86 -29.02
CA PHE A 334 24.56 -8.42 -28.05
C PHE A 334 25.84 -8.84 -28.73
N VAL A 335 26.95 -8.69 -28.03
CA VAL A 335 28.30 -9.06 -28.47
C VAL A 335 29.01 -9.84 -27.37
N ASP A 336 30.01 -10.67 -27.76
CA ASP A 336 30.88 -11.34 -26.80
C ASP A 336 31.84 -10.34 -26.17
N ASP A 337 31.95 -10.31 -24.83
CA ASP A 337 32.84 -9.41 -24.08
C ASP A 337 34.32 -9.86 -24.12
N GLY A 338 34.66 -10.94 -24.82
CA GLY A 338 35.96 -11.56 -24.89
C GLY A 338 36.23 -12.58 -23.76
N ASN A 339 35.31 -12.76 -22.84
CA ASN A 339 35.35 -13.77 -21.78
C ASN A 339 34.31 -14.87 -21.97
N GLY A 340 33.48 -14.75 -23.03
CA GLY A 340 32.43 -15.68 -23.36
C GLY A 340 31.03 -15.27 -22.78
N ASN A 341 30.92 -14.05 -22.28
CA ASN A 341 29.61 -13.51 -21.86
C ASN A 341 29.01 -12.66 -22.96
N GLU A 342 27.70 -12.76 -23.13
CA GLU A 342 26.92 -11.87 -24.01
C GLU A 342 26.59 -10.58 -23.29
N VAL A 343 27.04 -9.44 -23.84
CA VAL A 343 26.77 -8.10 -23.31
C VAL A 343 26.19 -7.20 -24.38
N LEU A 344 25.45 -6.18 -23.99
CA LEU A 344 24.88 -5.18 -24.91
C LEU A 344 25.95 -4.53 -25.77
N SER A 345 25.65 -4.39 -27.05
CA SER A 345 26.47 -3.61 -27.98
C SER A 345 26.33 -2.11 -27.73
N ASP A 346 27.42 -1.35 -27.88
CA ASP A 346 27.40 0.11 -27.85
C ASP A 346 26.46 0.73 -28.88
N ALA A 347 26.04 -0.04 -29.90
CA ALA A 347 25.10 0.42 -30.94
C ALA A 347 23.65 0.47 -30.42
N THR A 348 23.31 -0.31 -29.40
CA THR A 348 21.97 -0.40 -28.82
C THR A 348 22.06 -0.37 -27.29
N PRO A 349 22.46 0.75 -26.67
CA PRO A 349 22.56 0.83 -25.22
C PRO A 349 21.18 0.78 -24.56
N ILE A 350 21.13 0.35 -23.31
CA ILE A 350 19.96 0.45 -22.45
C ILE A 350 20.34 1.35 -21.27
N ASP A 351 19.72 2.50 -21.20
CA ASP A 351 19.84 3.46 -20.10
C ASP A 351 18.48 3.59 -19.43
N ILE A 352 18.42 3.38 -18.11
CA ILE A 352 17.19 3.33 -17.33
C ILE A 352 17.32 4.25 -16.13
N THR A 353 16.30 5.07 -15.90
CA THR A 353 16.14 5.81 -14.66
C THR A 353 15.22 5.02 -13.72
N TYR A 354 15.75 4.64 -12.57
CA TYR A 354 15.01 3.98 -11.49
C TYR A 354 14.83 4.93 -10.31
N ILE A 355 13.59 5.17 -9.91
CA ILE A 355 13.28 5.98 -8.74
C ILE A 355 12.92 5.10 -7.53
N THR A 356 13.40 5.49 -6.35
CA THR A 356 13.08 4.86 -5.07
C THR A 356 13.00 5.91 -3.96
N ASN A 357 12.39 5.56 -2.83
CA ASN A 357 12.50 6.37 -1.62
C ASN A 357 13.80 6.05 -0.86
N ASP A 358 14.09 6.88 0.15
CA ASP A 358 15.33 6.89 0.92
C ASP A 358 15.45 5.82 2.02
N GLY A 359 14.50 4.87 2.11
CA GLY A 359 14.59 3.72 3.01
C GLY A 359 15.77 2.80 2.64
N SER A 360 16.61 2.45 3.63
CA SER A 360 17.87 1.73 3.42
C SER A 360 17.72 0.42 2.66
N ALA A 361 16.71 -0.40 2.99
CA ALA A 361 16.43 -1.66 2.32
C ALA A 361 16.03 -1.46 0.85
N HIS A 362 15.27 -0.41 0.52
CA HIS A 362 14.86 -0.10 -0.85
C HIS A 362 16.02 0.38 -1.70
N VAL A 363 16.93 1.15 -1.12
CA VAL A 363 18.18 1.57 -1.78
C VAL A 363 19.07 0.35 -2.03
N ALA A 364 19.22 -0.55 -1.06
CA ALA A 364 19.98 -1.79 -1.23
C ALA A 364 19.42 -2.67 -2.35
N VAL A 365 18.09 -2.79 -2.49
CA VAL A 365 17.45 -3.50 -3.61
C VAL A 365 17.78 -2.81 -4.94
N ALA A 366 17.73 -1.48 -5.01
CA ALA A 366 18.08 -0.74 -6.22
C ALA A 366 19.54 -0.96 -6.63
N GLU A 367 20.47 -0.98 -5.67
CA GLU A 367 21.90 -1.24 -5.90
C GLU A 367 22.16 -2.68 -6.38
N ALA A 368 21.41 -3.67 -5.84
CA ALA A 368 21.49 -5.04 -6.32
C ALA A 368 21.05 -5.12 -7.79
N MET A 369 19.89 -4.57 -8.12
CA MET A 369 19.41 -4.52 -9.52
C MET A 369 20.37 -3.77 -10.45
N GLN A 370 21.01 -2.71 -9.97
CA GLN A 370 22.02 -1.98 -10.76
C GLN A 370 23.19 -2.89 -11.14
N GLN A 371 23.62 -3.77 -10.23
CA GLN A 371 24.69 -4.75 -10.50
C GLN A 371 24.22 -5.82 -11.49
N ASP A 372 22.99 -6.33 -11.33
CA ASP A 372 22.42 -7.32 -12.26
C ASP A 372 22.34 -6.77 -13.68
N PHE A 373 21.90 -5.54 -13.84
CA PHE A 373 21.78 -4.88 -15.14
C PHE A 373 23.15 -4.56 -15.74
N ALA A 374 24.11 -4.15 -14.90
CA ALA A 374 25.48 -3.90 -15.34
C ALA A 374 26.17 -5.17 -15.84
N ALA A 375 25.77 -6.35 -15.38
CA ALA A 375 26.34 -7.62 -15.82
C ALA A 375 26.12 -7.89 -17.32
N ILE A 376 25.03 -7.36 -17.90
CA ILE A 376 24.78 -7.41 -19.34
C ILE A 376 25.15 -6.09 -20.06
N GLY A 377 25.75 -5.12 -19.38
CA GLY A 377 26.13 -3.82 -19.94
C GLY A 377 24.99 -2.81 -20.01
N ALA A 378 23.83 -3.05 -19.35
CA ALA A 378 22.78 -2.06 -19.19
C ALA A 378 23.13 -1.08 -18.06
N ASN A 379 22.72 0.17 -18.21
CA ASN A 379 22.94 1.22 -17.22
C ASN A 379 21.64 1.52 -16.46
N LEU A 380 21.64 1.33 -15.15
CA LEU A 380 20.56 1.72 -14.23
C LEU A 380 21.02 2.91 -13.39
N THR A 381 20.45 4.06 -13.61
CA THR A 381 20.66 5.26 -12.78
C THR A 381 19.63 5.28 -11.65
N ILE A 382 20.09 5.25 -10.41
CA ILE A 382 19.24 5.27 -9.21
C ILE A 382 19.02 6.72 -8.78
N GLU A 383 17.76 7.13 -8.67
CA GLU A 383 17.34 8.39 -8.09
C GLU A 383 16.60 8.13 -6.77
N THR A 384 17.20 8.57 -5.66
CA THR A 384 16.65 8.41 -4.32
C THR A 384 15.97 9.72 -3.89
N ASN A 385 14.70 9.61 -3.48
CA ASN A 385 13.87 10.74 -3.10
C ASN A 385 13.31 10.58 -1.68
N GLU A 386 13.05 11.71 -1.01
CA GLU A 386 12.20 11.73 0.19
C GLU A 386 10.80 11.19 -0.17
N TRP A 387 10.12 10.56 0.79
CA TRP A 387 8.90 9.79 0.55
C TRP A 387 7.80 10.54 -0.22
N ASN A 388 7.48 11.78 0.16
CA ASN A 388 6.42 12.54 -0.51
C ASN A 388 6.83 12.97 -1.94
N VAL A 389 8.10 13.29 -2.14
CA VAL A 389 8.64 13.59 -3.47
C VAL A 389 8.57 12.34 -4.34
N PHE A 390 9.00 11.20 -3.81
CA PHE A 390 8.93 9.91 -4.49
C PHE A 390 7.49 9.56 -4.94
N LEU A 391 6.50 9.73 -4.04
CA LEU A 391 5.10 9.47 -4.37
C LEU A 391 4.60 10.37 -5.51
N ASN A 392 4.96 11.65 -5.48
CA ASN A 392 4.54 12.60 -6.52
C ASN A 392 5.19 12.31 -7.87
N GLU A 393 6.49 12.01 -7.91
CA GLU A 393 7.20 11.63 -9.14
C GLU A 393 6.63 10.35 -9.74
N ARG A 394 6.31 9.36 -8.90
CA ARG A 394 5.71 8.10 -9.31
C ARG A 394 4.31 8.30 -9.89
N LYS A 395 3.43 9.06 -9.23
CA LYS A 395 2.09 9.39 -9.73
C LYS A 395 2.13 10.20 -11.01
N ALA A 396 3.10 11.09 -11.17
CA ALA A 396 3.31 11.87 -12.38
C ALA A 396 3.87 11.05 -13.55
N GLY A 397 4.37 9.83 -13.31
CA GLY A 397 5.02 9.00 -14.33
C GLY A 397 6.43 9.48 -14.70
N ASN A 398 7.12 10.19 -13.83
CA ASN A 398 8.46 10.73 -14.06
C ASN A 398 9.55 9.67 -13.79
N PHE A 399 9.46 8.51 -14.41
CA PHE A 399 10.40 7.40 -14.26
C PHE A 399 10.32 6.44 -15.44
N ASP A 400 11.36 5.65 -15.63
CA ASP A 400 11.34 4.47 -16.51
C ASP A 400 10.94 3.23 -15.71
N MET A 401 11.59 3.03 -14.57
CA MET A 401 11.31 2.02 -13.59
C MET A 401 11.21 2.64 -12.19
N SER A 402 10.36 2.09 -11.34
CA SER A 402 10.22 2.55 -9.96
C SER A 402 10.06 1.42 -8.96
N ARG A 403 10.53 1.66 -7.74
CA ARG A 403 10.15 0.86 -6.59
C ARG A 403 8.65 0.96 -6.38
N ASN A 404 8.03 -0.18 -6.18
CA ASN A 404 6.63 -0.24 -5.83
C ASN A 404 6.38 -1.33 -4.78
N GLY A 405 5.22 -1.32 -4.18
CA GLY A 405 4.78 -2.32 -3.23
C GLY A 405 3.35 -2.05 -2.83
N TRP A 406 2.59 -3.11 -2.60
CA TRP A 406 1.24 -3.03 -2.12
C TRP A 406 1.03 -4.04 -1.00
N LEU A 407 0.73 -3.54 0.19
CA LEU A 407 0.23 -4.34 1.30
C LEU A 407 -1.30 -4.25 1.27
N ALA A 408 -1.97 -5.38 1.34
CA ALA A 408 -3.42 -5.41 1.23
C ALA A 408 -4.09 -4.62 2.36
N ASP A 409 -5.01 -3.74 2.00
CA ASP A 409 -5.83 -2.99 2.93
C ASP A 409 -6.97 -3.84 3.51
N PHE A 410 -7.38 -4.85 2.76
CA PHE A 410 -8.35 -5.88 3.13
C PHE A 410 -8.08 -7.17 2.34
N ASN A 411 -8.56 -8.30 2.87
CA ASN A 411 -8.23 -9.62 2.32
C ASN A 411 -9.21 -10.04 1.20
N ASP A 412 -9.10 -9.37 0.04
CA ASP A 412 -9.78 -9.74 -1.21
C ASP A 412 -8.87 -9.38 -2.41
N PRO A 413 -8.79 -10.23 -3.46
CA PRO A 413 -7.93 -10.01 -4.62
C PRO A 413 -8.15 -8.68 -5.34
N ILE A 414 -9.36 -8.11 -5.28
CA ILE A 414 -9.65 -6.81 -5.90
C ILE A 414 -8.76 -5.70 -5.35
N ASN A 415 -8.34 -5.80 -4.08
CA ASN A 415 -7.43 -4.84 -3.47
C ASN A 415 -6.05 -4.82 -4.14
N MET A 416 -5.61 -5.98 -4.65
CA MET A 416 -4.37 -6.09 -5.41
C MET A 416 -4.55 -5.76 -6.91
N LEU A 417 -5.75 -5.93 -7.47
CA LEU A 417 -5.98 -5.90 -8.90
C LEU A 417 -6.56 -4.59 -9.42
N GLU A 418 -7.23 -3.81 -8.57
CA GLU A 418 -7.87 -2.55 -8.94
C GLU A 418 -6.88 -1.55 -9.55
N MET A 419 -5.67 -1.45 -9.00
CA MET A 419 -4.63 -0.51 -9.42
C MET A 419 -4.16 -0.70 -10.88
N TRP A 420 -4.48 -1.80 -11.51
CA TRP A 420 -4.10 -2.09 -12.91
C TRP A 420 -5.14 -1.62 -13.93
N THR A 421 -6.20 -0.96 -13.47
CA THR A 421 -7.21 -0.37 -14.36
C THR A 421 -6.83 1.04 -14.78
N THR A 422 -7.29 1.48 -15.97
CA THR A 422 -6.96 2.80 -16.55
C THR A 422 -7.31 3.96 -15.62
N ASP A 423 -8.46 3.87 -14.97
CA ASP A 423 -9.03 4.98 -14.19
C ASP A 423 -8.59 4.98 -12.72
N SER A 424 -7.87 3.93 -12.26
CA SER A 424 -7.39 3.84 -10.88
C SER A 424 -6.44 4.98 -10.53
N GLY A 425 -6.67 5.61 -9.36
CA GLY A 425 -5.73 6.57 -8.77
C GLY A 425 -4.36 5.96 -8.42
N ASN A 426 -4.30 4.64 -8.32
CA ASN A 426 -3.08 3.87 -8.00
C ASN A 426 -2.40 3.26 -9.24
N ASN A 427 -2.87 3.60 -10.45
CA ASN A 427 -2.26 3.16 -11.71
C ASN A 427 -0.96 3.93 -12.00
N ASP A 428 0.06 3.68 -11.21
CA ASP A 428 1.37 4.34 -11.35
C ASP A 428 2.09 3.94 -12.64
N VAL A 429 1.82 2.74 -13.16
CA VAL A 429 2.42 2.22 -14.41
C VAL A 429 1.85 2.86 -15.68
N GLN A 430 0.82 3.71 -15.56
CA GLN A 430 0.17 4.46 -16.65
C GLN A 430 -0.56 3.57 -17.68
N PHE A 431 -1.07 2.40 -17.30
CA PHE A 431 -1.83 1.54 -18.21
C PHE A 431 -3.05 2.26 -18.80
N GLY A 432 -3.16 2.23 -20.13
CA GLY A 432 -4.28 2.80 -20.87
C GLY A 432 -4.35 4.33 -20.89
N ARG A 433 -3.34 5.03 -20.40
CA ARG A 433 -3.25 6.49 -20.33
C ARG A 433 -2.41 7.09 -21.42
#